data_2ab5ebbb18299c7c6b07b61c01eb0777
#
_entry.id   2ab5ebbb18299c7c6b07b61c01eb0777
#
_cell.length_a   1.000
_cell.length_b   1.000
_cell.length_c   1.000
_cell.angle_alpha   90.00
_cell.angle_beta   90.00
_cell.angle_gamma   90.00
#
_symmetry.space_group_name_H-M   'P 1'
#
loop_
_entity.id
_entity.type
_entity.pdbx_description
1 polymer ?
#
loop_
_entity_poly.entity_id
_entity_poly.type
_entity_poly.pdbx_seq_one_letter_code
_entity_poly.pdbx_strand_id
1 'polypeptide(L)'
;MNNHMNLSRRAFVGGAAAFGVAVAAPKFAFAEPTAAEKQAEADAALQKLLKLNSDLDQKVKDYAAAVDAHDAATAKMDECQAKIDDNDERIEDLQGKLGNRANNMYRDGQTTFLDVILGSNSFDDFMKNWDMLTRMNENDAKMVAETKELRADNEAQRDEYSKQEREAAHQMEEADKAVKEGTALAEQFQAS
;
A
#
# COMPACT_ATOMS: atom_id res chain seq x y z
N MET A 1 -19.60 6.25 -5.03
CA MET A 1 -19.46 7.68 -4.65
C MET A 1 -18.51 7.71 -3.47
N ASN A 2 -17.21 7.71 -3.78
CA ASN A 2 -16.14 7.67 -2.77
C ASN A 2 -15.87 9.11 -2.32
N ASN A 3 -16.31 9.42 -1.12
CA ASN A 3 -16.01 10.70 -0.48
C ASN A 3 -14.70 10.53 0.30
N HIS A 4 -13.56 10.64 -0.40
CA HIS A 4 -12.27 10.75 0.25
C HIS A 4 -12.22 12.08 0.99
N MET A 5 -12.39 12.03 2.32
CA MET A 5 -12.14 13.20 3.16
C MET A 5 -10.63 13.46 3.13
N ASN A 6 -10.24 14.41 2.27
CA ASN A 6 -8.91 15.03 2.31
C ASN A 6 -8.77 15.79 3.63
N LEU A 7 -8.38 15.11 4.71
CA LEU A 7 -7.92 15.73 5.94
C LEU A 7 -6.56 16.34 5.67
N SER A 8 -6.59 17.61 5.28
CA SER A 8 -5.40 18.40 5.00
C SER A 8 -4.49 18.41 6.22
N ARG A 9 -3.22 18.01 6.06
CA ARG A 9 -2.12 18.15 7.04
C ARG A 9 -2.06 19.55 7.70
N ARG A 10 -2.65 20.55 7.08
CA ARG A 10 -2.70 21.95 7.57
C ARG A 10 -3.73 22.19 8.67
N ALA A 11 -4.75 21.36 8.85
CA ALA A 11 -5.79 21.58 9.84
C ALA A 11 -5.35 21.21 11.27
N PHE A 12 -4.42 20.28 11.43
CA PHE A 12 -3.95 19.83 12.74
C PHE A 12 -2.85 20.75 13.34
N VAL A 13 -2.00 21.32 12.50
CA VAL A 13 -0.88 22.19 12.95
C VAL A 13 -1.35 23.62 13.31
N GLY A 14 -2.51 24.06 12.83
CA GLY A 14 -3.00 25.42 13.03
C GLY A 14 -3.71 25.69 14.37
N GLY A 15 -4.01 24.65 15.16
CA GLY A 15 -4.83 24.78 16.39
C GLY A 15 -4.09 25.08 17.68
N ALA A 16 -2.76 25.02 17.69
CA ALA A 16 -1.98 25.07 18.94
C ALA A 16 -1.44 26.46 19.35
N ALA A 17 -1.75 27.54 18.63
CA ALA A 17 -1.07 28.81 18.83
C ALA A 17 -2.02 30.00 19.05
N ALA A 18 -2.95 29.96 20.02
CA ALA A 18 -3.50 31.19 20.61
C ALA A 18 -4.46 30.89 21.78
N PHE A 19 -3.98 30.67 22.98
CA PHE A 19 -4.84 30.80 24.15
C PHE A 19 -4.19 31.68 25.20
N GLY A 20 -4.65 32.94 25.23
CA GLY A 20 -4.44 33.84 26.34
C GLY A 20 -5.34 33.42 27.53
N VAL A 21 -4.76 33.10 28.66
CA VAL A 21 -5.46 32.72 29.89
C VAL A 21 -6.02 33.97 30.57
N ALA A 22 -7.35 34.14 30.56
CA ALA A 22 -8.04 35.07 31.44
C ALA A 22 -8.46 34.31 32.71
N VAL A 23 -7.77 34.55 33.83
CA VAL A 23 -8.10 33.98 35.15
C VAL A 23 -9.17 34.83 35.80
N ALA A 24 -10.42 34.33 35.89
CA ALA A 24 -11.46 34.88 36.74
C ALA A 24 -11.50 34.10 38.06
N ALA A 25 -11.07 34.73 39.16
CA ALA A 25 -11.04 34.11 40.49
C ALA A 25 -12.39 34.27 41.19
N PRO A 26 -13.02 33.21 41.78
CA PRO A 26 -14.11 33.35 42.74
C PRO A 26 -13.58 33.62 44.15
N LYS A 27 -14.14 34.65 44.80
CA LYS A 27 -13.82 34.98 46.21
C LYS A 27 -14.52 34.02 47.15
N PHE A 28 -13.77 33.11 47.76
CA PHE A 28 -14.18 32.43 48.98
C PHE A 28 -13.15 32.68 50.09
N ALA A 29 -13.61 33.10 51.26
CA ALA A 29 -12.83 33.40 52.46
C ALA A 29 -12.37 32.09 53.09
N PHE A 30 -11.16 31.62 52.75
CA PHE A 30 -10.39 30.63 53.51
C PHE A 30 -8.97 31.18 53.70
N ALA A 31 -8.30 30.79 54.80
CA ALA A 31 -6.96 31.23 55.14
C ALA A 31 -6.07 31.35 53.91
N GLU A 32 -5.46 32.51 53.72
CA GLU A 32 -4.60 32.77 52.55
C GLU A 32 -3.48 31.71 52.55
N PRO A 33 -3.39 30.92 51.43
CA PRO A 33 -2.30 29.96 51.30
C PRO A 33 -0.96 30.67 51.38
N THR A 34 0.00 30.10 52.05
CA THR A 34 1.34 30.65 52.24
C THR A 34 2.01 30.81 50.86
N ALA A 35 2.94 31.75 50.71
CA ALA A 35 3.67 31.92 49.44
C ALA A 35 4.36 30.64 48.96
N ALA A 36 4.79 29.77 49.91
CA ALA A 36 5.37 28.47 49.58
C ALA A 36 4.37 27.47 49.01
N GLU A 37 3.11 27.47 49.49
CA GLU A 37 2.05 26.60 48.95
C GLU A 37 1.64 27.03 47.52
N LYS A 38 1.52 28.35 47.31
CA LYS A 38 1.21 28.87 45.96
C LYS A 38 2.36 28.61 44.97
N GLN A 39 3.60 28.62 45.44
CA GLN A 39 4.76 28.27 44.61
C GLN A 39 4.75 26.77 44.25
N ALA A 40 4.48 25.90 45.22
CA ALA A 40 4.37 24.46 44.97
C ALA A 40 3.22 24.11 44.00
N GLU A 41 2.09 24.79 44.11
CA GLU A 41 0.95 24.62 43.20
C GLU A 41 1.29 25.09 41.78
N ALA A 42 1.96 26.22 41.65
CA ALA A 42 2.43 26.74 40.35
C ALA A 42 3.47 25.81 39.70
N ASP A 43 4.41 25.27 40.50
CA ASP A 43 5.42 24.33 40.01
C ASP A 43 4.76 23.01 39.58
N ALA A 44 3.75 22.50 40.31
CA ALA A 44 3.01 21.31 39.95
C ALA A 44 2.18 21.53 38.67
N ALA A 45 1.56 22.69 38.52
CA ALA A 45 0.82 23.05 37.30
C ALA A 45 1.77 23.14 36.08
N LEU A 46 2.94 23.74 36.25
CA LEU A 46 3.96 23.83 35.22
C LEU A 46 4.44 22.43 34.76
N GLN A 47 4.73 21.54 35.72
CA GLN A 47 5.12 20.16 35.42
C GLN A 47 4.02 19.40 34.64
N LYS A 48 2.77 19.59 35.03
CA LYS A 48 1.61 19.00 34.33
C LYS A 48 1.49 19.55 32.90
N LEU A 49 1.67 20.84 32.70
CA LEU A 49 1.65 21.48 31.38
C LEU A 49 2.79 20.96 30.49
N LEU A 50 4.00 20.87 31.02
CA LEU A 50 5.15 20.33 30.28
C LEU A 50 4.93 18.88 29.85
N LYS A 51 4.37 18.06 30.73
CA LYS A 51 4.03 16.67 30.42
C LYS A 51 2.96 16.60 29.34
N LEU A 52 1.87 17.34 29.48
CA LEU A 52 0.79 17.37 28.49
C LEU A 52 1.29 17.80 27.10
N ASN A 53 2.16 18.83 27.07
CA ASN A 53 2.76 19.29 25.82
C ASN A 53 3.64 18.20 25.18
N SER A 54 4.43 17.48 26.00
CA SER A 54 5.24 16.36 25.50
C SER A 54 4.36 15.20 24.96
N ASP A 55 3.28 14.87 25.67
CA ASP A 55 2.35 13.82 25.27
C ASP A 55 1.61 14.20 23.98
N LEU A 56 1.24 15.48 23.80
CA LEU A 56 0.64 16.00 22.58
C LEU A 56 1.62 15.95 21.40
N ASP A 57 2.87 16.38 21.61
CA ASP A 57 3.92 16.29 20.60
C ASP A 57 4.16 14.85 20.14
N GLN A 58 4.06 13.88 21.08
CA GLN A 58 4.17 12.47 20.75
C GLN A 58 2.99 12.02 19.86
N LYS A 59 1.75 12.42 20.18
CA LYS A 59 0.57 12.09 19.36
C LYS A 59 0.62 12.68 17.96
N VAL A 60 1.19 13.86 17.80
CA VAL A 60 1.45 14.46 16.48
C VAL A 60 2.44 13.61 15.67
N LYS A 61 3.50 13.11 16.32
CA LYS A 61 4.47 12.22 15.67
C LYS A 61 3.86 10.87 15.31
N ASP A 62 3.08 10.28 16.22
CA ASP A 62 2.38 9.00 15.99
C ASP A 62 1.45 9.12 14.78
N TYR A 63 0.68 10.20 14.69
CA TYR A 63 -0.17 10.49 13.54
C TYR A 63 0.62 10.63 12.23
N ALA A 64 1.69 11.41 12.25
CA ALA A 64 2.52 11.60 11.07
C ALA A 64 3.14 10.27 10.59
N ALA A 65 3.66 9.46 11.51
CA ALA A 65 4.21 8.15 11.20
C ALA A 65 3.16 7.19 10.62
N ALA A 66 1.95 7.18 11.17
CA ALA A 66 0.84 6.36 10.66
C ALA A 66 0.41 6.79 9.25
N VAL A 67 0.34 8.10 8.97
CA VAL A 67 0.04 8.63 7.63
C VAL A 67 1.14 8.25 6.62
N ASP A 68 2.41 8.41 7.00
CA ASP A 68 3.53 8.06 6.11
C ASP A 68 3.56 6.55 5.82
N ALA A 69 3.25 5.71 6.82
CA ALA A 69 3.14 4.26 6.64
C ALA A 69 1.95 3.85 5.76
N HIS A 70 0.80 4.50 5.92
CA HIS A 70 -0.36 4.33 5.05
C HIS A 70 -0.02 4.68 3.59
N ASP A 71 0.61 5.84 3.37
CA ASP A 71 0.99 6.29 2.02
C ASP A 71 1.99 5.31 1.38
N ALA A 72 2.93 4.78 2.16
CA ALA A 72 3.88 3.76 1.71
C ALA A 72 3.20 2.42 1.35
N ALA A 73 2.22 1.98 2.14
CA ALA A 73 1.45 0.77 1.85
C ALA A 73 0.61 0.95 0.56
N THR A 74 -0.02 2.11 0.39
CA THR A 74 -0.79 2.46 -0.80
C THR A 74 0.09 2.47 -2.07
N ALA A 75 1.28 3.05 -1.99
CA ALA A 75 2.23 3.05 -3.11
C ALA A 75 2.65 1.63 -3.51
N LYS A 76 2.81 0.71 -2.55
CA LYS A 76 3.09 -0.70 -2.84
C LYS A 76 1.90 -1.42 -3.48
N MET A 77 0.66 -1.07 -3.08
CA MET A 77 -0.55 -1.60 -3.74
C MET A 77 -0.58 -1.20 -5.21
N ASP A 78 -0.29 0.07 -5.51
CA ASP A 78 -0.23 0.56 -6.89
C ASP A 78 0.86 -0.15 -7.69
N GLU A 79 2.02 -0.42 -7.08
CA GLU A 79 3.11 -1.17 -7.71
C GLU A 79 2.72 -2.63 -7.99
N CYS A 80 2.06 -3.30 -7.04
CA CYS A 80 1.55 -4.65 -7.25
C CYS A 80 0.51 -4.70 -8.37
N GLN A 81 -0.42 -3.73 -8.42
CA GLN A 81 -1.42 -3.65 -9.47
C GLN A 81 -0.78 -3.45 -10.85
N ALA A 82 0.18 -2.54 -10.98
CA ALA A 82 0.89 -2.31 -12.24
C ALA A 82 1.59 -3.58 -12.75
N LYS A 83 2.22 -4.36 -11.84
CA LYS A 83 2.84 -5.64 -12.23
C LYS A 83 1.81 -6.68 -12.69
N ILE A 84 0.65 -6.74 -12.01
CA ILE A 84 -0.44 -7.64 -12.42
C ILE A 84 -0.92 -7.27 -13.81
N ASP A 85 -1.12 -5.98 -14.10
CA ASP A 85 -1.60 -5.50 -15.39
C ASP A 85 -0.59 -5.82 -16.51
N ASP A 86 0.72 -5.58 -16.28
CA ASP A 86 1.79 -5.92 -17.22
C ASP A 86 1.86 -7.44 -17.49
N ASN A 87 1.74 -8.25 -16.44
CA ASN A 87 1.74 -9.70 -16.54
C ASN A 87 0.51 -10.21 -17.30
N ASP A 88 -0.68 -9.64 -17.04
CA ASP A 88 -1.92 -10.03 -17.70
C ASP A 88 -1.87 -9.70 -19.20
N GLU A 89 -1.35 -8.53 -19.60
CA GLU A 89 -1.11 -8.20 -21.02
C GLU A 89 -0.16 -9.20 -21.69
N ARG A 90 0.92 -9.56 -20.99
CA ARG A 90 1.88 -10.55 -21.51
C ARG A 90 1.27 -11.94 -21.61
N ILE A 91 0.47 -12.36 -20.65
CA ILE A 91 -0.26 -13.63 -20.68
C ILE A 91 -1.22 -13.67 -21.86
N GLU A 92 -1.95 -12.59 -22.13
CA GLU A 92 -2.87 -12.49 -23.27
C GLU A 92 -2.13 -12.63 -24.61
N ASP A 93 -1.00 -11.94 -24.80
CA ASP A 93 -0.14 -12.06 -25.98
C ASP A 93 0.33 -13.51 -26.20
N LEU A 94 0.85 -14.16 -25.14
CA LEU A 94 1.33 -15.54 -25.20
C LEU A 94 0.19 -16.53 -25.53
N GLN A 95 -0.98 -16.35 -24.89
CA GLN A 95 -2.16 -17.17 -25.17
C GLN A 95 -2.68 -16.98 -26.60
N GLY A 96 -2.67 -15.74 -27.10
CA GLY A 96 -3.03 -15.42 -28.48
C GLY A 96 -2.13 -16.14 -29.48
N LYS A 97 -0.81 -16.12 -29.27
CA LYS A 97 0.18 -16.83 -30.09
C LYS A 97 -0.03 -18.35 -30.06
N LEU A 98 -0.22 -18.93 -28.86
CA LEU A 98 -0.50 -20.36 -28.70
C LEU A 98 -1.85 -20.75 -29.33
N GLY A 99 -2.88 -19.93 -29.15
CA GLY A 99 -4.21 -20.14 -29.74
C GLY A 99 -4.21 -20.11 -31.26
N ASN A 100 -3.52 -19.13 -31.86
CA ASN A 100 -3.34 -19.03 -33.32
C ASN A 100 -2.59 -20.26 -33.87
N ARG A 101 -1.57 -20.72 -33.16
CA ARG A 101 -0.83 -21.92 -33.53
C ARG A 101 -1.70 -23.18 -33.44
N ALA A 102 -2.44 -23.37 -32.34
CA ALA A 102 -3.36 -24.48 -32.18
C ALA A 102 -4.44 -24.49 -33.28
N ASN A 103 -4.97 -23.31 -33.64
CA ASN A 103 -5.96 -23.18 -34.71
C ASN A 103 -5.34 -23.56 -36.09
N ASN A 104 -4.12 -23.12 -36.38
CA ASN A 104 -3.43 -23.49 -37.60
C ASN A 104 -3.15 -25.00 -37.65
N MET A 105 -2.68 -25.60 -36.55
CA MET A 105 -2.49 -27.05 -36.45
C MET A 105 -3.79 -27.84 -36.65
N TYR A 106 -4.90 -27.31 -36.14
CA TYR A 106 -6.23 -27.95 -36.34
C TYR A 106 -6.74 -27.85 -37.78
N ARG A 107 -6.55 -26.67 -38.41
CA ARG A 107 -7.02 -26.41 -39.80
C ARG A 107 -6.20 -27.15 -40.84
N ASP A 108 -4.86 -27.19 -40.63
CA ASP A 108 -3.94 -27.80 -41.57
C ASP A 108 -3.82 -29.31 -41.39
N GLY A 109 -4.36 -29.84 -40.27
CA GLY A 109 -4.43 -31.26 -39.96
C GLY A 109 -3.06 -31.89 -39.61
N GLN A 110 -3.08 -33.13 -39.10
CA GLN A 110 -1.86 -33.93 -38.88
C GLN A 110 -1.13 -34.27 -40.19
N THR A 111 -1.78 -34.11 -41.30
CA THR A 111 -1.22 -34.36 -42.64
C THR A 111 -0.06 -33.43 -42.96
N THR A 112 -0.08 -32.17 -42.54
CA THR A 112 0.98 -31.20 -42.86
C THR A 112 2.32 -31.58 -42.27
N PHE A 113 2.35 -32.17 -41.06
CA PHE A 113 3.58 -32.64 -40.46
C PHE A 113 4.20 -33.81 -41.25
N LEU A 114 3.36 -34.79 -41.60
CA LEU A 114 3.80 -35.94 -42.37
C LEU A 114 4.15 -35.53 -43.83
N ASP A 115 3.39 -34.61 -44.42
CA ASP A 115 3.63 -34.14 -45.77
C ASP A 115 4.95 -33.34 -45.87
N VAL A 116 5.24 -32.52 -44.90
CA VAL A 116 6.52 -31.75 -44.81
C VAL A 116 7.72 -32.69 -44.64
N ILE A 117 7.56 -33.72 -43.81
CA ILE A 117 8.62 -34.72 -43.56
C ILE A 117 8.76 -35.68 -44.73
N LEU A 118 7.64 -36.27 -45.21
CA LEU A 118 7.65 -37.26 -46.30
C LEU A 118 7.77 -36.63 -47.66
N GLY A 119 7.38 -35.35 -47.82
CA GLY A 119 7.53 -34.58 -49.06
C GLY A 119 8.91 -33.96 -49.28
N SER A 120 9.85 -34.18 -48.38
CA SER A 120 11.24 -33.71 -48.52
C SER A 120 11.93 -34.39 -49.70
N ASN A 121 12.47 -33.59 -50.63
CA ASN A 121 13.13 -34.09 -51.86
C ASN A 121 14.56 -34.54 -51.61
N SER A 122 15.13 -34.23 -50.46
CA SER A 122 16.48 -34.64 -50.04
C SER A 122 16.58 -34.84 -48.55
N PHE A 123 17.63 -35.56 -48.09
CA PHE A 123 17.92 -35.73 -46.69
C PHE A 123 18.23 -34.41 -46.00
N ASP A 124 18.86 -33.46 -46.68
CA ASP A 124 19.14 -32.13 -46.18
C ASP A 124 17.86 -31.33 -45.95
N ASP A 125 16.86 -31.43 -46.81
CA ASP A 125 15.54 -30.78 -46.64
C ASP A 125 14.78 -31.42 -45.50
N PHE A 126 14.84 -32.76 -45.36
CA PHE A 126 14.29 -33.47 -44.24
C PHE A 126 14.88 -32.96 -42.91
N MET A 127 16.21 -32.85 -42.81
CA MET A 127 16.89 -32.36 -41.58
C MET A 127 16.53 -30.93 -41.24
N LYS A 128 16.43 -30.03 -42.25
CA LYS A 128 15.99 -28.65 -42.05
C LYS A 128 14.56 -28.57 -41.53
N ASN A 129 13.67 -29.35 -42.14
CA ASN A 129 12.25 -29.41 -41.72
C ASN A 129 12.11 -29.96 -40.31
N TRP A 130 12.87 -31.01 -39.95
CA TRP A 130 12.93 -31.60 -38.63
C TRP A 130 13.43 -30.58 -37.58
N ASP A 131 14.54 -29.87 -37.87
CA ASP A 131 15.09 -28.84 -36.99
C ASP A 131 14.10 -27.69 -36.79
N MET A 132 13.42 -27.26 -37.86
CA MET A 132 12.37 -26.23 -37.77
C MET A 132 11.23 -26.67 -36.84
N LEU A 133 10.72 -27.88 -36.98
CA LEU A 133 9.63 -28.43 -36.15
C LEU A 133 10.04 -28.58 -34.68
N THR A 134 11.26 -29.01 -34.45
CA THR A 134 11.84 -29.11 -33.09
C THR A 134 11.88 -27.74 -32.43
N ARG A 135 12.42 -26.73 -33.10
CA ARG A 135 12.48 -25.35 -32.60
C ARG A 135 11.11 -24.74 -32.36
N MET A 136 10.12 -25.10 -33.21
CA MET A 136 8.76 -24.63 -33.01
C MET A 136 8.14 -25.24 -31.73
N ASN A 137 8.35 -26.51 -31.46
CA ASN A 137 7.88 -27.17 -30.23
C ASN A 137 8.58 -26.63 -28.96
N GLU A 138 9.87 -26.34 -29.06
CA GLU A 138 10.62 -25.71 -27.96
C GLU A 138 10.10 -24.30 -27.64
N ASN A 139 9.77 -23.51 -28.66
CA ASN A 139 9.18 -22.20 -28.47
C ASN A 139 7.80 -22.25 -27.81
N ASP A 140 6.97 -23.21 -28.19
CA ASP A 140 5.67 -23.41 -27.56
C ASP A 140 5.83 -23.80 -26.08
N ALA A 141 6.75 -24.71 -25.79
CA ALA A 141 7.06 -25.12 -24.42
C ALA A 141 7.54 -23.91 -23.57
N LYS A 142 8.37 -23.02 -24.14
CA LYS A 142 8.79 -21.78 -23.48
C LYS A 142 7.63 -20.84 -23.23
N MET A 143 6.74 -20.61 -24.21
CA MET A 143 5.56 -19.78 -24.03
C MET A 143 4.63 -20.31 -22.93
N VAL A 144 4.44 -21.62 -22.87
CA VAL A 144 3.64 -22.28 -21.81
C VAL A 144 4.31 -22.11 -20.44
N ALA A 145 5.64 -22.30 -20.35
CA ALA A 145 6.39 -22.11 -19.11
C ALA A 145 6.31 -20.66 -18.63
N GLU A 146 6.57 -19.70 -19.51
CA GLU A 146 6.46 -18.25 -19.22
C GLU A 146 5.05 -17.89 -18.73
N THR A 147 3.98 -18.39 -19.40
CA THR A 147 2.61 -18.14 -18.95
C THR A 147 2.34 -18.68 -17.53
N LYS A 148 2.92 -19.84 -17.17
CA LYS A 148 2.78 -20.40 -15.82
C LYS A 148 3.53 -19.56 -14.79
N GLU A 149 4.73 -19.09 -15.11
CA GLU A 149 5.51 -18.20 -14.22
C GLU A 149 4.79 -16.87 -13.98
N LEU A 150 4.29 -16.23 -15.04
CA LEU A 150 3.53 -14.98 -14.92
C LEU A 150 2.26 -15.14 -14.08
N ARG A 151 1.55 -16.29 -14.22
CA ARG A 151 0.37 -16.57 -13.37
C ARG A 151 0.74 -16.76 -11.91
N ALA A 152 1.85 -17.46 -11.63
CA ALA A 152 2.33 -17.63 -10.26
C ALA A 152 2.79 -16.29 -9.66
N ASP A 153 3.44 -15.43 -10.45
CA ASP A 153 3.80 -14.09 -10.03
C ASP A 153 2.54 -13.23 -9.75
N ASN A 154 1.53 -13.29 -10.62
CA ASN A 154 0.25 -12.60 -10.37
C ASN A 154 -0.42 -13.05 -9.06
N GLU A 155 -0.36 -14.33 -8.73
CA GLU A 155 -0.89 -14.83 -7.45
C GLU A 155 -0.10 -14.23 -6.28
N ALA A 156 1.22 -14.22 -6.36
CA ALA A 156 2.08 -13.59 -5.36
C ALA A 156 1.85 -12.07 -5.23
N GLN A 157 1.65 -11.36 -6.34
CA GLN A 157 1.34 -9.92 -6.32
C GLN A 157 -0.04 -9.64 -5.70
N ARG A 158 -1.05 -10.48 -5.95
CA ARG A 158 -2.37 -10.37 -5.32
C ARG A 158 -2.32 -10.60 -3.81
N ASP A 159 -1.51 -11.56 -3.37
CA ASP A 159 -1.30 -11.82 -1.94
C ASP A 159 -0.61 -10.63 -1.26
N GLU A 160 0.43 -10.07 -1.89
CA GLU A 160 1.11 -8.89 -1.36
C GLU A 160 0.19 -7.66 -1.37
N TYR A 161 -0.59 -7.44 -2.44
CA TYR A 161 -1.61 -6.39 -2.49
C TYR A 161 -2.57 -6.48 -1.31
N SER A 162 -3.14 -7.67 -1.05
CA SER A 162 -4.06 -7.89 0.06
C SER A 162 -3.41 -7.67 1.43
N LYS A 163 -2.11 -7.94 1.55
CA LYS A 163 -1.35 -7.65 2.78
C LYS A 163 -1.18 -6.14 2.96
N GLN A 164 -0.80 -5.42 1.90
CA GLN A 164 -0.64 -3.97 1.94
C GLN A 164 -1.97 -3.25 2.18
N GLU A 165 -3.08 -3.76 1.63
CA GLU A 165 -4.43 -3.24 1.90
C GLU A 165 -4.78 -3.32 3.39
N ARG A 166 -4.50 -4.46 4.03
CA ARG A 166 -4.70 -4.60 5.50
C ARG A 166 -3.78 -3.68 6.29
N GLU A 167 -2.53 -3.52 5.86
CA GLU A 167 -1.58 -2.60 6.50
C GLU A 167 -2.05 -1.15 6.37
N ALA A 168 -2.47 -0.72 5.18
CA ALA A 168 -3.00 0.62 4.97
C ALA A 168 -4.24 0.90 5.86
N ALA A 169 -5.15 -0.08 5.96
CA ALA A 169 -6.32 0.04 6.84
C ALA A 169 -5.93 0.15 8.32
N HIS A 170 -4.97 -0.65 8.78
CA HIS A 170 -4.46 -0.60 10.15
C HIS A 170 -3.80 0.75 10.45
N GLN A 171 -2.99 1.28 9.55
CA GLN A 171 -2.32 2.56 9.73
C GLN A 171 -3.33 3.74 9.77
N MET A 172 -4.42 3.67 9.01
CA MET A 172 -5.51 4.64 9.12
C MET A 172 -6.22 4.59 10.47
N GLU A 173 -6.43 3.38 11.01
CA GLU A 173 -7.01 3.22 12.36
C GLU A 173 -6.08 3.81 13.45
N GLU A 174 -4.76 3.58 13.35
CA GLU A 174 -3.78 4.15 14.28
C GLU A 174 -3.71 5.69 14.15
N ALA A 175 -3.82 6.23 12.93
CA ALA A 175 -3.90 7.67 12.71
C ALA A 175 -5.16 8.28 13.36
N ASP A 176 -6.32 7.65 13.18
CA ASP A 176 -7.57 8.09 13.80
C ASP A 176 -7.51 8.03 15.34
N LYS A 177 -6.88 7.00 15.87
CA LYS A 177 -6.65 6.85 17.32
C LYS A 177 -5.73 7.95 17.85
N ALA A 178 -4.63 8.23 17.17
CA ALA A 178 -3.71 9.32 17.54
C ALA A 178 -4.43 10.69 17.53
N VAL A 179 -5.31 10.95 16.56
CA VAL A 179 -6.14 12.17 16.53
C VAL A 179 -7.08 12.26 17.70
N LYS A 180 -7.81 11.18 18.02
CA LYS A 180 -8.76 11.14 19.17
C LYS A 180 -8.05 11.36 20.50
N GLU A 181 -6.93 10.67 20.70
CA GLU A 181 -6.12 10.82 21.91
C GLU A 181 -5.51 12.20 22.02
N GLY A 182 -4.99 12.76 20.92
CA GLY A 182 -4.47 14.13 20.86
C GLY A 182 -5.54 15.18 21.15
N THR A 183 -6.77 15.00 20.65
CA THR A 183 -7.89 15.89 20.95
C THR A 183 -8.26 15.83 22.41
N ALA A 184 -8.35 14.65 23.01
CA ALA A 184 -8.65 14.48 24.44
C ALA A 184 -7.56 15.13 25.33
N LEU A 185 -6.30 15.03 24.95
CA LEU A 185 -5.19 15.72 25.64
C LEU A 185 -5.30 17.24 25.52
N ALA A 186 -5.67 17.76 24.37
CA ALA A 186 -5.85 19.20 24.15
C ALA A 186 -7.03 19.75 24.98
N GLU A 187 -8.13 18.99 25.11
CA GLU A 187 -9.26 19.35 25.98
C GLU A 187 -8.86 19.37 27.45
N GLN A 188 -8.08 18.40 27.91
CA GLN A 188 -7.53 18.40 29.28
C GLN A 188 -6.60 19.59 29.54
N PHE A 189 -5.85 20.01 28.56
CA PHE A 189 -4.99 21.18 28.64
C PHE A 189 -5.82 22.47 28.82
N GLN A 190 -6.97 22.58 28.14
CA GLN A 190 -7.87 23.73 28.28
C GLN A 190 -8.58 23.80 29.62
N ALA A 191 -8.81 22.63 30.27
CA ALA A 191 -9.50 22.52 31.53
C ALA A 191 -8.60 22.66 32.77
N SER A 192 -7.27 22.75 32.58
CA SER A 192 -6.27 22.82 33.65
C SER A 192 -5.78 24.22 33.90
#